data_ec14e970023f87b297fe738be3b18257
#
_entry.id   ec14e970023f87b297fe738be3b18257
#
_cell.length_a   1.000
_cell.length_b   1.000
_cell.length_c   1.000
_cell.angle_alpha   90.00
_cell.angle_beta   90.00
_cell.angle_gamma   90.00
#
_symmetry.space_group_name_H-M   'P 1'
#
loop_
_entity.id
_entity.type
_entity.pdbx_description
1 polymer ?
#
loop_
_entity_poly.entity_id
_entity_poly.type
_entity_poly.pdbx_seq_one_letter_code
_entity_poly.pdbx_strand_id
1 'polypeptide(L)'
;MPGPEAVLTELSDSGELPGTYPASLDQLEPSFRSFLLLLRSAFTTGLNQANANVTDGVACPTFHFDYVDSPEPAFAFQHEGCAFIIVSVEMAKLLMQLAGTLSLTQPILKLLAIDVTHPDMVDLLRMVLFLVELNFLVCHEFTHHVHGHLPAPFGKGIVIWKEFGGAMPGGTRLEEQAQEADADSYAVLCSIYSSE
;
A
#
# COMPACT_ATOMS: atom_id res chain seq x y z
N MET A 1 10.13 -20.36 -3.86
CA MET A 1 8.74 -19.88 -3.75
C MET A 1 8.36 -19.23 -5.04
N PRO A 2 7.11 -19.36 -5.52
CA PRO A 2 6.65 -18.59 -6.67
C PRO A 2 6.75 -17.08 -6.36
N GLY A 3 7.02 -16.28 -7.38
CA GLY A 3 7.02 -14.82 -7.24
C GLY A 3 5.62 -14.25 -7.03
N PRO A 4 5.47 -12.98 -6.57
CA PRO A 4 4.17 -12.36 -6.30
C PRO A 4 3.20 -12.46 -7.48
N GLU A 5 3.67 -12.25 -8.69
CA GLU A 5 2.85 -12.32 -9.91
C GLU A 5 2.23 -13.71 -10.13
N ALA A 6 2.98 -14.79 -9.85
CA ALA A 6 2.47 -16.15 -10.00
C ALA A 6 1.39 -16.45 -8.93
N VAL A 7 1.60 -15.99 -7.69
CA VAL A 7 0.62 -16.11 -6.60
C VAL A 7 -0.67 -15.37 -6.96
N LEU A 8 -0.57 -14.11 -7.40
CA LEU A 8 -1.73 -13.29 -7.76
C LEU A 8 -2.52 -13.92 -8.93
N THR A 9 -1.82 -14.46 -9.93
CA THR A 9 -2.47 -15.16 -11.05
C THR A 9 -3.22 -16.40 -10.56
N GLU A 10 -2.59 -17.24 -9.74
CA GLU A 10 -3.21 -18.44 -9.16
C GLU A 10 -4.47 -18.10 -8.37
N LEU A 11 -4.40 -17.07 -7.51
CA LEU A 11 -5.51 -16.65 -6.66
C LEU A 11 -6.66 -16.01 -7.45
N SER A 12 -6.35 -15.31 -8.54
CA SER A 12 -7.38 -14.80 -9.44
C SER A 12 -8.08 -15.92 -10.20
N ASP A 13 -7.32 -16.87 -10.72
CA ASP A 13 -7.85 -18.01 -11.49
C ASP A 13 -8.65 -18.98 -10.62
N SER A 14 -8.27 -19.15 -9.35
CA SER A 14 -9.04 -19.94 -8.38
C SER A 14 -10.33 -19.25 -7.91
N GLY A 15 -10.47 -17.95 -8.17
CA GLY A 15 -11.60 -17.12 -7.72
C GLY A 15 -11.49 -16.70 -6.25
N GLU A 16 -10.34 -16.88 -5.61
CA GLU A 16 -10.08 -16.38 -4.26
C GLU A 16 -9.83 -14.86 -4.25
N LEU A 17 -9.22 -14.31 -5.33
CA LEU A 17 -9.08 -12.88 -5.59
C LEU A 17 -9.73 -12.49 -6.94
N PRO A 18 -11.06 -12.54 -7.05
CA PRO A 18 -11.72 -12.34 -8.34
C PRO A 18 -11.48 -10.93 -8.88
N GLY A 19 -11.11 -10.85 -10.17
CA GLY A 19 -10.87 -9.58 -10.85
C GLY A 19 -9.55 -8.88 -10.47
N THR A 20 -8.65 -9.58 -9.80
CA THR A 20 -7.33 -9.07 -9.42
C THR A 20 -6.24 -9.79 -10.20
N TYR A 21 -5.53 -9.08 -11.04
CA TYR A 21 -4.46 -9.63 -11.88
C TYR A 21 -3.16 -8.83 -11.70
N PRO A 22 -1.98 -9.46 -11.90
CA PRO A 22 -0.73 -8.70 -11.96
C PRO A 22 -0.85 -7.56 -12.96
N ALA A 23 -0.50 -6.35 -12.55
CA ALA A 23 -0.65 -5.18 -13.42
C ALA A 23 0.35 -5.19 -14.58
N SER A 24 -0.13 -4.94 -15.79
CA SER A 24 0.74 -4.59 -16.91
C SER A 24 1.10 -3.10 -16.83
N LEU A 25 2.29 -2.79 -16.31
CA LEU A 25 2.79 -1.41 -16.25
C LEU A 25 3.26 -0.88 -17.62
N ASP A 26 3.25 -1.70 -18.68
CA ASP A 26 3.77 -1.33 -20.00
C ASP A 26 2.97 -0.21 -20.69
N GLN A 27 1.73 -0.04 -20.27
CA GLN A 27 0.82 1.00 -20.79
C GLN A 27 1.00 2.37 -20.11
N LEU A 28 1.79 2.43 -19.05
CA LEU A 28 2.06 3.68 -18.34
C LEU A 28 3.11 4.51 -19.06
N GLU A 29 3.09 5.81 -18.81
CA GLU A 29 4.16 6.71 -19.23
C GLU A 29 5.51 6.19 -18.69
N PRO A 30 6.58 6.15 -19.53
CA PRO A 30 7.83 5.45 -19.17
C PRO A 30 8.50 5.93 -17.88
N SER A 31 8.45 7.23 -17.56
CA SER A 31 9.03 7.76 -16.34
C SER A 31 8.22 7.31 -15.11
N PHE A 32 6.90 7.37 -15.18
CA PHE A 32 6.02 6.91 -14.10
C PHE A 32 6.14 5.40 -13.88
N ARG A 33 6.19 4.61 -14.96
CA ARG A 33 6.47 3.17 -14.89
C ARG A 33 7.77 2.88 -14.16
N SER A 34 8.87 3.51 -14.59
CA SER A 34 10.20 3.31 -13.99
C SER A 34 10.18 3.67 -12.51
N PHE A 35 9.45 4.71 -12.15
CA PHE A 35 9.29 5.14 -10.77
C PHE A 35 8.51 4.12 -9.93
N LEU A 36 7.38 3.60 -10.43
CA LEU A 36 6.62 2.56 -9.74
C LEU A 36 7.44 1.27 -9.54
N LEU A 37 8.23 0.86 -10.53
CA LEU A 37 9.14 -0.30 -10.41
C LEU A 37 10.22 -0.09 -9.35
N LEU A 38 10.78 1.12 -9.26
CA LEU A 38 11.72 1.47 -8.21
C LEU A 38 11.06 1.39 -6.83
N LEU A 39 9.86 1.95 -6.68
CA LEU A 39 9.11 1.94 -5.43
C LEU A 39 8.70 0.52 -5.02
N ARG A 40 8.32 -0.35 -5.97
CA ARG A 40 8.04 -1.76 -5.70
C ARG A 40 9.21 -2.43 -4.98
N SER A 41 10.41 -2.24 -5.48
CA SER A 41 11.63 -2.78 -4.86
C SER A 41 11.93 -2.14 -3.50
N ALA A 42 11.81 -0.82 -3.41
CA ALA A 42 12.08 -0.08 -2.17
C ALA A 42 11.11 -0.47 -1.05
N PHE A 43 9.80 -0.52 -1.32
CA PHE A 43 8.80 -0.94 -0.33
C PHE A 43 8.97 -2.39 0.08
N THR A 44 9.20 -3.32 -0.84
CA THR A 44 9.47 -4.72 -0.49
C THR A 44 10.66 -4.83 0.47
N THR A 45 11.74 -4.09 0.21
CA THR A 45 12.93 -4.07 1.07
C THR A 45 12.61 -3.44 2.42
N GLY A 46 11.98 -2.26 2.43
CA GLY A 46 11.63 -1.53 3.65
C GLY A 46 10.68 -2.30 4.57
N LEU A 47 9.64 -2.92 3.99
CA LEU A 47 8.69 -3.76 4.74
C LEU A 47 9.37 -4.94 5.43
N ASN A 48 10.29 -5.63 4.73
CA ASN A 48 11.04 -6.73 5.34
C ASN A 48 12.00 -6.24 6.43
N GLN A 49 12.61 -5.07 6.28
CA GLN A 49 13.41 -4.44 7.33
C GLN A 49 12.56 -4.03 8.54
N ALA A 50 11.41 -3.40 8.31
CA ALA A 50 10.49 -3.03 9.38
C ALA A 50 9.99 -4.26 10.13
N ASN A 51 9.57 -5.32 9.42
CA ASN A 51 9.12 -6.58 9.99
C ASN A 51 10.20 -7.26 10.85
N ALA A 52 11.47 -7.19 10.48
CA ALA A 52 12.58 -7.74 11.26
C ALA A 52 12.76 -7.02 12.62
N ASN A 53 12.21 -5.80 12.77
CA ASN A 53 12.27 -4.99 13.98
C ASN A 53 10.96 -5.01 14.78
N VAL A 54 9.94 -5.75 14.35
CA VAL A 54 8.68 -5.89 15.10
C VAL A 54 8.96 -6.67 16.38
N THR A 55 8.75 -6.03 17.53
CA THR A 55 8.95 -6.62 18.87
C THR A 55 7.64 -7.02 19.54
N ASP A 56 6.56 -6.30 19.26
CA ASP A 56 5.26 -6.41 19.93
C ASP A 56 4.12 -6.64 18.91
N GLY A 57 4.31 -7.53 17.97
CA GLY A 57 3.34 -7.81 16.93
C GLY A 57 3.44 -9.21 16.35
N VAL A 58 2.71 -9.47 15.28
CA VAL A 58 2.75 -10.73 14.53
C VAL A 58 3.81 -10.60 13.44
N ALA A 59 4.98 -11.22 13.66
CA ALA A 59 6.01 -11.29 12.64
C ALA A 59 5.57 -12.20 11.49
N CYS A 60 5.70 -11.72 10.27
CA CYS A 60 5.50 -12.48 9.04
C CYS A 60 6.86 -12.91 8.46
N PRO A 61 6.97 -14.11 7.85
CA PRO A 61 8.27 -14.58 7.34
C PRO A 61 8.83 -13.69 6.22
N THR A 62 7.98 -13.21 5.32
CA THR A 62 8.39 -12.38 4.17
C THR A 62 7.25 -11.48 3.74
N PHE A 63 7.57 -10.23 3.44
CA PHE A 63 6.66 -9.26 2.84
C PHE A 63 6.94 -9.08 1.34
N HIS A 64 5.87 -8.96 0.59
CA HIS A 64 5.88 -8.57 -0.82
C HIS A 64 4.98 -7.36 -1.02
N PHE A 65 5.46 -6.40 -1.79
CA PHE A 65 4.68 -5.27 -2.28
C PHE A 65 4.58 -5.37 -3.80
N ASP A 66 3.37 -5.20 -4.36
CA ASP A 66 3.18 -5.19 -5.81
C ASP A 66 2.00 -4.33 -6.24
N TYR A 67 1.95 -4.05 -7.55
CA TYR A 67 0.85 -3.35 -8.20
C TYR A 67 -0.02 -4.34 -8.99
N VAL A 68 -1.33 -4.09 -8.98
CA VAL A 68 -2.31 -4.95 -9.63
C VAL A 68 -3.33 -4.14 -10.45
N ASP A 69 -3.97 -4.82 -11.40
CA ASP A 69 -5.26 -4.42 -11.92
C ASP A 69 -6.32 -5.03 -11.03
N SER A 70 -7.01 -4.21 -10.25
CA SER A 70 -8.03 -4.63 -9.28
C SER A 70 -9.08 -3.54 -9.11
N PRO A 71 -10.35 -3.89 -8.85
CA PRO A 71 -11.37 -2.94 -8.43
C PRO A 71 -11.13 -2.40 -7.00
N GLU A 72 -10.39 -3.15 -6.18
CA GLU A 72 -10.00 -2.71 -4.84
C GLU A 72 -8.80 -1.77 -4.93
N PRO A 73 -8.81 -0.61 -4.25
CA PRO A 73 -7.74 0.39 -4.31
C PRO A 73 -6.42 -0.10 -3.70
N ALA A 74 -6.50 -0.72 -2.53
CA ALA A 74 -5.40 -1.38 -1.84
C ALA A 74 -5.96 -2.49 -0.94
N PHE A 75 -5.14 -3.45 -0.57
CA PHE A 75 -5.50 -4.50 0.38
C PHE A 75 -4.27 -5.28 0.83
N ALA A 76 -4.40 -5.88 2.02
CA ALA A 76 -3.41 -6.78 2.60
C ALA A 76 -3.93 -8.21 2.63
N PHE A 77 -3.05 -9.20 2.42
CA PHE A 77 -3.40 -10.61 2.60
C PHE A 77 -2.18 -11.46 2.95
N GLN A 78 -2.47 -12.68 3.44
CA GLN A 78 -1.45 -13.69 3.68
C GLN A 78 -1.71 -14.92 2.83
N HIS A 79 -0.67 -15.47 2.25
CA HIS A 79 -0.72 -16.70 1.48
C HIS A 79 0.58 -17.50 1.64
N GLU A 80 0.48 -18.80 1.97
CA GLU A 80 1.61 -19.72 2.16
C GLU A 80 2.73 -19.18 3.07
N GLY A 81 2.37 -18.44 4.12
CA GLY A 81 3.31 -17.87 5.09
C GLY A 81 4.03 -16.62 4.60
N CYS A 82 3.65 -16.05 3.47
CA CYS A 82 4.08 -14.73 3.01
C CYS A 82 2.97 -13.70 3.24
N ALA A 83 3.37 -12.47 3.50
CA ALA A 83 2.49 -11.32 3.59
C ALA A 83 2.56 -10.50 2.31
N PHE A 84 1.43 -10.06 1.82
CA PHE A 84 1.32 -9.27 0.60
C PHE A 84 0.60 -7.95 0.91
N ILE A 85 1.17 -6.86 0.42
CA ILE A 85 0.56 -5.55 0.38
C ILE A 85 0.44 -5.16 -1.07
N ILE A 86 -0.78 -4.92 -1.52
CA ILE A 86 -1.12 -4.74 -2.92
C ILE A 86 -1.80 -3.39 -3.09
N VAL A 87 -1.38 -2.65 -4.12
CA VAL A 87 -1.98 -1.36 -4.51
C VAL A 87 -2.41 -1.44 -5.97
N SER A 88 -3.63 -1.03 -6.27
CA SER A 88 -4.06 -0.99 -7.67
C SER A 88 -3.32 0.12 -8.44
N VAL A 89 -3.08 -0.13 -9.73
CA VAL A 89 -2.48 0.90 -10.62
C VAL A 89 -3.36 2.14 -10.69
N GLU A 90 -4.68 1.96 -10.64
CA GLU A 90 -5.62 3.09 -10.63
C GLU A 90 -5.49 3.93 -9.35
N MET A 91 -5.30 3.30 -8.18
CA MET A 91 -5.01 4.03 -6.94
C MET A 91 -3.69 4.80 -7.05
N ALA A 92 -2.62 4.19 -7.56
CA ALA A 92 -1.36 4.89 -7.76
C ALA A 92 -1.50 6.10 -8.69
N LYS A 93 -2.32 6.00 -9.76
CA LYS A 93 -2.64 7.14 -10.63
C LYS A 93 -3.42 8.23 -9.91
N LEU A 94 -4.41 7.86 -9.09
CA LEU A 94 -5.22 8.80 -8.30
C LEU A 94 -4.36 9.56 -7.30
N LEU A 95 -3.46 8.88 -6.57
CA LEU A 95 -2.50 9.52 -5.66
C LEU A 95 -1.59 10.51 -6.42
N MET A 96 -1.07 10.13 -7.58
CA MET A 96 -0.26 11.03 -8.40
C MET A 96 -1.05 12.27 -8.88
N GLN A 97 -2.34 12.12 -9.20
CA GLN A 97 -3.22 13.24 -9.55
C GLN A 97 -3.51 14.14 -8.34
N LEU A 98 -3.76 13.54 -7.17
CA LEU A 98 -3.96 14.27 -5.92
C LEU A 98 -2.71 15.08 -5.56
N ALA A 99 -1.53 14.45 -5.56
CA ALA A 99 -0.25 15.11 -5.35
C ALA A 99 -0.03 16.27 -6.34
N GLY A 100 -0.40 16.09 -7.62
CA GLY A 100 -0.37 17.14 -8.63
C GLY A 100 -1.30 18.32 -8.31
N THR A 101 -2.47 18.05 -7.79
CA THR A 101 -3.41 19.10 -7.36
C THR A 101 -2.89 19.82 -6.12
N LEU A 102 -2.43 19.07 -5.12
CA LEU A 102 -1.92 19.62 -3.87
C LEU A 102 -0.65 20.44 -4.06
N SER A 103 0.25 20.03 -4.96
CA SER A 103 1.51 20.76 -5.26
C SER A 103 1.28 22.15 -5.86
N LEU A 104 0.07 22.44 -6.36
CA LEU A 104 -0.33 23.75 -6.87
C LEU A 104 -1.20 24.54 -5.89
N THR A 105 -1.52 23.98 -4.74
CA THR A 105 -2.45 24.57 -3.76
C THR A 105 -1.75 25.66 -2.95
N GLN A 106 -2.23 26.90 -3.02
CA GLN A 106 -1.61 28.06 -2.38
C GLN A 106 -1.32 27.91 -0.87
N PRO A 107 -2.21 27.33 -0.03
CA PRO A 107 -1.91 27.08 1.36
C PRO A 107 -0.67 26.21 1.58
N ILE A 108 -0.50 25.15 0.78
CA ILE A 108 0.65 24.22 0.87
C ILE A 108 1.93 24.93 0.44
N LEU A 109 1.89 25.63 -0.70
CA LEU A 109 3.03 26.39 -1.22
C LEU A 109 3.52 27.44 -0.21
N LYS A 110 2.59 28.16 0.43
CA LYS A 110 2.91 29.13 1.47
C LYS A 110 3.48 28.47 2.72
N LEU A 111 2.88 27.35 3.17
CA LEU A 111 3.33 26.62 4.35
C LEU A 111 4.77 26.13 4.19
N LEU A 112 5.11 25.65 3.00
CA LEU A 112 6.43 25.10 2.68
C LEU A 112 7.41 26.15 2.13
N ALA A 113 6.99 27.41 2.00
CA ALA A 113 7.77 28.51 1.41
C ALA A 113 8.31 28.19 0.00
N ILE A 114 7.52 27.46 -0.81
CA ILE A 114 7.90 27.06 -2.17
C ILE A 114 7.57 28.16 -3.16
N ASP A 115 8.56 28.54 -3.95
CA ASP A 115 8.39 29.51 -5.04
C ASP A 115 7.92 28.79 -6.32
N VAL A 116 6.69 29.07 -6.73
CA VAL A 116 6.06 28.52 -7.94
C VAL A 116 6.68 29.00 -9.25
N THR A 117 7.57 30.00 -9.21
CA THR A 117 8.30 30.46 -10.42
C THR A 117 9.34 29.43 -10.89
N HIS A 118 9.65 28.43 -10.06
CA HIS A 118 10.54 27.34 -10.37
C HIS A 118 9.76 26.05 -10.61
N PRO A 119 9.47 25.67 -11.87
CA PRO A 119 8.68 24.48 -12.21
C PRO A 119 9.27 23.20 -11.63
N ASP A 120 10.59 23.07 -11.58
CA ASP A 120 11.27 21.90 -11.00
C ASP A 120 10.94 21.70 -9.51
N MET A 121 10.73 22.79 -8.76
CA MET A 121 10.35 22.72 -7.34
C MET A 121 8.91 22.24 -7.17
N VAL A 122 8.01 22.61 -8.07
CA VAL A 122 6.63 22.14 -8.07
C VAL A 122 6.57 20.64 -8.42
N ASP A 123 7.37 20.22 -9.41
CA ASP A 123 7.47 18.80 -9.77
C ASP A 123 8.10 17.97 -8.65
N LEU A 124 9.12 18.48 -7.99
CA LEU A 124 9.70 17.83 -6.80
C LEU A 124 8.67 17.70 -5.68
N LEU A 125 7.92 18.78 -5.39
CA LEU A 125 6.86 18.76 -4.37
C LEU A 125 5.79 17.72 -4.72
N ARG A 126 5.37 17.65 -5.98
CA ARG A 126 4.42 16.62 -6.45
C ARG A 126 4.92 15.22 -6.17
N MET A 127 6.19 14.93 -6.47
CA MET A 127 6.79 13.62 -6.22
C MET A 127 6.88 13.31 -4.73
N VAL A 128 7.25 14.28 -3.90
CA VAL A 128 7.30 14.12 -2.43
C VAL A 128 5.91 13.85 -1.87
N LEU A 129 4.88 14.60 -2.30
CA LEU A 129 3.51 14.39 -1.85
C LEU A 129 3.00 12.99 -2.24
N PHE A 130 3.23 12.58 -3.50
CA PHE A 130 2.90 11.23 -3.94
C PHE A 130 3.58 10.14 -3.08
N LEU A 131 4.87 10.33 -2.76
CA LEU A 131 5.58 9.38 -1.89
C LEU A 131 5.00 9.33 -0.48
N VAL A 132 4.62 10.46 0.09
CA VAL A 132 3.99 10.53 1.41
C VAL A 132 2.65 9.82 1.40
N GLU A 133 1.80 10.07 0.41
CA GLU A 133 0.47 9.44 0.26
C GLU A 133 0.60 7.93 0.07
N LEU A 134 1.49 7.47 -0.82
CA LEU A 134 1.70 6.05 -1.06
C LEU A 134 2.33 5.36 0.16
N ASN A 135 3.29 6.01 0.83
CA ASN A 135 3.88 5.47 2.05
C ASN A 135 2.85 5.33 3.18
N PHE A 136 1.96 6.31 3.34
CA PHE A 136 0.85 6.21 4.28
C PHE A 136 -0.01 4.97 4.00
N LEU A 137 -0.43 4.78 2.76
CA LEU A 137 -1.24 3.63 2.35
C LEU A 137 -0.51 2.30 2.61
N VAL A 138 0.78 2.21 2.26
CA VAL A 138 1.58 1.00 2.49
C VAL A 138 1.76 0.72 4.00
N CYS A 139 1.99 1.74 4.81
CA CYS A 139 2.10 1.60 6.27
C CYS A 139 0.76 1.21 6.91
N HIS A 140 -0.36 1.71 6.40
CA HIS A 140 -1.70 1.31 6.82
C HIS A 140 -1.91 -0.20 6.59
N GLU A 141 -1.67 -0.69 5.38
CA GLU A 141 -1.78 -2.11 5.05
C GLU A 141 -0.78 -2.99 5.83
N PHE A 142 0.43 -2.47 6.07
CA PHE A 142 1.43 -3.14 6.90
C PHE A 142 0.93 -3.35 8.34
N THR A 143 0.22 -2.36 8.89
CA THR A 143 -0.33 -2.43 10.24
C THR A 143 -1.33 -3.57 10.39
N HIS A 144 -2.18 -3.82 9.40
CA HIS A 144 -3.10 -4.96 9.42
C HIS A 144 -2.38 -6.30 9.58
N HIS A 145 -1.16 -6.42 9.06
CA HIS A 145 -0.35 -7.63 9.28
C HIS A 145 0.24 -7.68 10.69
N VAL A 146 0.96 -6.62 11.11
CA VAL A 146 1.76 -6.67 12.34
C VAL A 146 0.94 -6.54 13.61
N HIS A 147 -0.22 -5.88 13.56
CA HIS A 147 -1.16 -5.80 14.69
C HIS A 147 -2.15 -6.98 14.73
N GLY A 148 -2.04 -7.92 13.78
CA GLY A 148 -2.87 -9.12 13.78
C GLY A 148 -4.34 -8.87 13.43
N HIS A 149 -4.65 -7.82 12.67
CA HIS A 149 -6.01 -7.54 12.19
C HIS A 149 -6.47 -8.58 11.17
N LEU A 150 -5.53 -9.19 10.43
CA LEU A 150 -5.84 -10.30 9.55
C LEU A 150 -6.24 -11.52 10.38
N PRO A 151 -7.41 -12.14 10.13
CA PRO A 151 -7.78 -13.35 10.81
C PRO A 151 -6.72 -14.44 10.57
N ALA A 152 -6.42 -15.21 11.62
CA ALA A 152 -5.49 -16.32 11.49
C ALA A 152 -5.94 -17.25 10.36
N PRO A 153 -5.05 -17.69 9.47
CA PRO A 153 -5.42 -18.54 8.34
C PRO A 153 -5.96 -19.87 8.88
N PHE A 154 -7.28 -20.05 8.84
CA PHE A 154 -7.93 -21.32 9.12
C PHE A 154 -7.83 -22.20 7.87
N GLY A 155 -6.78 -23.01 7.78
CA GLY A 155 -6.57 -23.94 6.66
C GLY A 155 -5.76 -23.35 5.49
N LYS A 156 -5.95 -23.92 4.29
CA LYS A 156 -5.26 -23.51 3.05
C LYS A 156 -5.95 -22.32 2.34
N GLY A 157 -6.71 -21.51 3.03
CA GLY A 157 -7.42 -20.37 2.45
C GLY A 157 -6.62 -19.08 2.57
N ILE A 158 -6.93 -18.16 1.69
CA ILE A 158 -6.45 -16.77 1.74
C ILE A 158 -7.26 -16.01 2.79
N VAL A 159 -6.59 -15.15 3.53
CA VAL A 159 -7.24 -14.17 4.39
C VAL A 159 -6.93 -12.81 3.80
N ILE A 160 -7.97 -12.09 3.43
CA ILE A 160 -7.87 -10.77 2.79
C ILE A 160 -8.47 -9.74 3.74
N TRP A 161 -7.73 -8.67 4.00
CA TRP A 161 -8.27 -7.44 4.54
C TRP A 161 -8.63 -6.51 3.37
N LYS A 162 -9.90 -6.09 3.30
CA LYS A 162 -10.40 -5.16 2.27
C LYS A 162 -10.87 -3.89 2.93
N GLU A 163 -10.26 -2.78 2.59
CA GLU A 163 -10.58 -1.45 3.12
C GLU A 163 -11.99 -0.96 2.78
N PHE A 164 -12.51 -1.37 1.64
CA PHE A 164 -13.79 -0.88 1.12
C PHE A 164 -14.76 -2.02 0.80
N GLY A 165 -15.67 -2.32 1.74
CA GLY A 165 -16.93 -3.02 1.41
C GLY A 165 -17.06 -4.50 1.78
N GLY A 166 -16.13 -5.11 2.47
CA GLY A 166 -16.27 -6.49 2.94
C GLY A 166 -16.37 -6.55 4.46
N ALA A 167 -17.56 -6.85 5.02
CA ALA A 167 -17.63 -7.21 6.43
C ALA A 167 -16.84 -8.49 6.68
N MET A 168 -15.95 -8.47 7.66
CA MET A 168 -15.24 -9.67 8.10
C MET A 168 -16.21 -10.74 8.56
N PRO A 169 -16.05 -12.00 8.18
CA PRO A 169 -16.88 -13.09 8.72
C PRO A 169 -16.73 -13.15 10.24
N GLY A 170 -17.72 -12.64 10.98
CA GLY A 170 -17.77 -12.69 12.43
C GLY A 170 -17.28 -11.45 13.20
N GLY A 171 -16.77 -10.44 12.52
CA GLY A 171 -16.45 -9.13 13.11
C GLY A 171 -17.68 -8.27 13.36
N THR A 172 -17.63 -7.38 14.35
CA THR A 172 -18.63 -6.32 14.50
C THR A 172 -18.13 -5.07 13.74
N ARG A 173 -19.06 -4.26 13.21
CA ARG A 173 -18.71 -2.99 12.55
C ARG A 173 -17.85 -2.06 13.43
N LEU A 174 -17.98 -2.16 14.75
CA LEU A 174 -17.20 -1.37 15.70
C LEU A 174 -15.75 -1.88 15.80
N GLU A 175 -15.55 -3.20 15.77
CA GLU A 175 -14.21 -3.81 15.76
C GLU A 175 -13.47 -3.46 14.48
N GLU A 176 -14.13 -3.57 13.31
CA GLU A 176 -13.57 -3.17 12.02
C GLU A 176 -13.15 -1.68 12.05
N GLN A 177 -14.02 -0.78 12.53
CA GLN A 177 -13.69 0.64 12.65
C GLN A 177 -12.53 0.92 13.62
N ALA A 178 -12.41 0.14 14.68
CA ALA A 178 -11.29 0.27 15.63
C ALA A 178 -9.97 -0.18 14.99
N GLN A 179 -9.99 -1.23 14.19
CA GLN A 179 -8.81 -1.72 13.47
C GLN A 179 -8.36 -0.74 12.38
N GLU A 180 -9.31 -0.13 11.66
CA GLU A 180 -9.00 0.94 10.69
C GLU A 180 -8.38 2.16 11.38
N ALA A 181 -8.96 2.60 12.51
CA ALA A 181 -8.42 3.74 13.27
C ALA A 181 -7.02 3.46 13.84
N ASP A 182 -6.74 2.22 14.22
CA ASP A 182 -5.41 1.78 14.66
C ASP A 182 -4.42 1.80 13.49
N ALA A 183 -4.81 1.25 12.34
CA ALA A 183 -3.99 1.23 11.14
C ALA A 183 -3.65 2.65 10.66
N ASP A 184 -4.63 3.55 10.63
CA ASP A 184 -4.43 4.97 10.29
C ASP A 184 -3.46 5.65 11.26
N SER A 185 -3.63 5.42 12.56
CA SER A 185 -2.79 6.04 13.59
C SER A 185 -1.34 5.60 13.46
N TYR A 186 -1.11 4.32 13.23
CA TYR A 186 0.24 3.77 13.04
C TYR A 186 0.86 4.23 11.72
N ALA A 187 0.09 4.28 10.64
CA ALA A 187 0.54 4.78 9.35
C ALA A 187 1.04 6.23 9.42
N VAL A 188 0.33 7.10 10.17
CA VAL A 188 0.79 8.48 10.42
C VAL A 188 2.15 8.48 11.14
N LEU A 189 2.31 7.68 12.19
CA LEU A 189 3.57 7.59 12.93
C LEU A 189 4.70 7.09 12.03
N CYS A 190 4.49 6.01 11.27
CA CYS A 190 5.48 5.48 10.32
C CYS A 190 5.88 6.53 9.27
N SER A 191 4.91 7.27 8.73
CA SER A 191 5.18 8.30 7.72
C SER A 191 6.02 9.47 8.25
N ILE A 192 5.91 9.78 9.54
CA ILE A 192 6.70 10.84 10.19
C ILE A 192 8.12 10.36 10.51
N TYR A 193 8.27 9.17 11.07
CA TYR A 193 9.56 8.65 11.54
C TYR A 193 10.41 7.99 10.46
N SER A 194 9.85 7.63 9.29
CA SER A 194 10.63 7.11 8.15
C SER A 194 11.46 8.18 7.43
N SER A 195 11.39 9.43 7.87
CA SER A 195 12.12 10.58 7.28
C SER A 195 13.41 10.94 8.02
N GLU A 196 13.79 10.19 9.05
CA GLU A 196 15.08 10.30 9.76
C GLU A 196 16.08 9.22 9.28
#